data_b18f221e5cf35486f5788716298d3761
#
_entry.id   b18f221e5cf35486f5788716298d3761
#
_cell.length_a   1.000
_cell.length_b   1.000
_cell.length_c   1.000
_cell.angle_alpha   90.00
_cell.angle_beta   90.00
_cell.angle_gamma   90.00
#
_symmetry.space_group_name_H-M   'P 1'
#
loop_
_entity.id
_entity.type
_entity.pdbx_description
1 polymer ?
#
loop_
_entity_poly.entity_id
_entity_poly.type
_entity_poly.pdbx_seq_one_letter_code
_entity_poly.pdbx_strand_id
1 'polypeptide(L)' 'MNYNYNKLWKLLIDRKITKTEMRLQTGISTNMLAKMGKDEPVSMETLAKIATYLECGIDDICEFKATERI' A
#
# COMPACT_ATOMS: atom_id res chain seq x y z
N MET A 1 -15.61 7.19 3.41
CA MET A 1 -14.62 6.16 3.76
C MET A 1 -13.23 6.68 3.48
N ASN A 2 -12.35 6.58 4.45
CA ASN A 2 -10.99 7.09 4.33
C ASN A 2 -10.01 5.95 4.20
N TYR A 3 -9.09 6.09 3.26
CA TYR A 3 -8.00 5.15 3.07
C TYR A 3 -6.69 5.82 3.38
N ASN A 4 -5.73 5.04 3.85
CA ASN A 4 -4.36 5.51 3.87
C ASN A 4 -3.42 4.31 3.84
N TYR A 5 -2.20 4.56 3.47
CA TYR A 5 -1.18 3.53 3.37
C TYR A 5 -0.01 3.86 4.28
N ASN A 6 -0.29 4.55 5.36
CA ASN A 6 0.77 4.98 6.28
C ASN A 6 1.52 3.79 6.86
N LYS A 7 0.82 2.70 7.14
CA LYS A 7 1.48 1.51 7.66
C LYS A 7 2.48 0.96 6.65
N LEU A 8 2.13 1.00 5.37
CA LEU A 8 3.04 0.55 4.32
C LEU A 8 4.30 1.42 4.28
N TRP A 9 4.10 2.75 4.31
CA TRP A 9 5.25 3.66 4.24
C TRP A 9 6.18 3.45 5.42
N LYS A 10 5.63 3.25 6.61
CA LYS A 10 6.43 2.98 7.78
C LYS A 10 7.20 1.66 7.65
N LEU A 11 6.51 0.65 7.12
CA LEU A 11 7.13 -0.67 6.95
C LEU A 11 8.31 -0.60 5.98
N LEU A 12 8.15 0.17 4.89
CA LEU A 12 9.23 0.35 3.94
C LEU A 12 10.42 1.04 4.59
N ILE A 13 10.16 2.07 5.39
CA ILE A 13 11.22 2.78 6.09
C ILE A 13 11.93 1.84 7.04
N ASP A 14 11.17 1.05 7.81
CA ASP A 14 11.75 0.11 8.76
C ASP A 14 12.63 -0.92 8.08
N ARG A 15 12.26 -1.33 6.88
CA ARG A 15 13.01 -2.34 6.14
C ARG A 15 14.01 -1.73 5.18
N LYS A 16 14.09 -0.40 5.15
CA LYS A 16 15.04 0.33 4.30
C LYS A 16 14.82 0.03 2.83
N ILE A 17 13.56 -0.05 2.43
CA ILE A 17 13.17 -0.30 1.05
C ILE A 17 12.56 0.99 0.50
N THR A 18 13.01 1.41 -0.68
CA THR A 18 12.45 2.60 -1.30
C THR A 18 11.15 2.25 -2.00
N LYS A 19 10.32 3.27 -2.23
CA LYS A 19 9.07 3.08 -2.97
C LYS A 19 9.35 2.59 -4.38
N THR A 20 10.40 3.10 -5.00
CA THR A 20 10.79 2.68 -6.35
C THR A 20 11.18 1.21 -6.36
N GLU A 21 11.95 0.80 -5.36
CA GLU A 21 12.35 -0.59 -5.26
C GLU A 21 11.15 -1.50 -5.09
N MET A 22 10.21 -1.13 -4.22
CA MET A 22 8.99 -1.89 -4.04
C MET A 22 8.21 -2.00 -5.35
N ARG A 23 8.10 -0.89 -6.08
CA ARG A 23 7.37 -0.88 -7.34
C ARG A 23 8.00 -1.84 -8.35
N LEU A 24 9.33 -1.80 -8.46
CA LEU A 24 10.03 -2.64 -9.41
C LEU A 24 9.90 -4.11 -9.05
N GLN A 25 10.00 -4.44 -7.78
CA GLN A 25 9.95 -5.82 -7.34
C GLN A 25 8.55 -6.42 -7.41
N THR A 26 7.53 -5.61 -7.18
CA THR A 26 6.15 -6.09 -7.22
C THR A 26 5.55 -6.02 -8.60
N GLY A 27 6.14 -5.24 -9.49
CA GLY A 27 5.62 -5.10 -10.84
C GLY A 27 4.41 -4.18 -10.96
N ILE A 28 4.06 -3.45 -9.90
CA ILE A 28 2.93 -2.52 -10.00
C ILE A 28 3.35 -1.32 -10.84
N SER A 29 2.36 -0.65 -11.41
CA SER A 29 2.64 0.47 -12.30
C SER A 29 2.95 1.74 -11.52
N THR A 30 3.57 2.69 -12.21
CA THR A 30 3.84 3.99 -11.63
C THR A 30 2.54 4.68 -11.23
N ASN A 31 1.49 4.50 -12.04
CA ASN A 31 0.18 5.07 -11.73
C ASN A 31 -0.39 4.51 -10.41
N MET A 32 -0.21 3.23 -10.18
CA MET A 32 -0.68 2.63 -8.94
C MET A 32 0.06 3.21 -7.75
N LEU A 33 1.38 3.34 -7.87
CA LEU A 33 2.16 3.93 -6.79
C LEU A 33 1.72 5.38 -6.53
N ALA A 34 1.45 6.13 -7.59
CA ALA A 34 0.99 7.50 -7.45
C ALA A 34 -0.35 7.57 -6.74
N LYS A 35 -1.27 6.65 -7.06
CA LYS A 35 -2.56 6.60 -6.39
C LYS A 35 -2.39 6.33 -4.91
N MET A 36 -1.50 5.40 -4.57
CA MET A 36 -1.26 5.09 -3.16
C MET A 36 -0.67 6.28 -2.43
N GLY A 37 0.15 7.07 -3.09
CA GLY A 37 0.68 8.28 -2.50
C GLY A 37 -0.37 9.34 -2.22
N LYS A 38 -1.52 9.24 -2.90
CA LYS A 38 -2.63 10.16 -2.70
C LYS A 38 -3.74 9.55 -1.85
N ASP A 39 -3.48 8.39 -1.25
CA ASP A 39 -4.46 7.68 -0.45
C ASP A 39 -5.71 7.31 -1.24
N GLU A 40 -5.52 6.97 -2.51
CA GLU A 40 -6.61 6.53 -3.37
C GLU A 40 -6.69 5.00 -3.35
N PRO A 41 -7.88 4.45 -3.55
CA PRO A 41 -8.03 3.00 -3.55
C PRO A 41 -7.33 2.34 -4.73
N VAL A 42 -6.77 1.17 -4.49
CA VAL A 42 -6.15 0.35 -5.53
C VAL A 42 -6.77 -1.04 -5.46
N SER A 43 -6.50 -1.83 -6.48
CA SER A 43 -7.11 -3.17 -6.55
C SER A 43 -6.54 -4.09 -5.49
N MET A 44 -7.34 -5.09 -5.13
CA MET A 44 -6.90 -6.10 -4.18
C MET A 44 -5.69 -6.85 -4.72
N GLU A 45 -5.62 -7.03 -6.03
CA GLU A 45 -4.49 -7.69 -6.65
C GLU A 45 -3.19 -6.92 -6.40
N THR A 46 -3.26 -5.59 -6.51
CA THR A 46 -2.10 -4.75 -6.21
C THR A 46 -1.66 -4.91 -4.77
N LEU A 47 -2.63 -4.90 -3.85
CA LEU A 47 -2.33 -5.06 -2.43
C LEU A 47 -1.73 -6.43 -2.16
N ALA A 48 -2.25 -7.47 -2.83
CA ALA A 48 -1.75 -8.82 -2.64
C ALA A 48 -0.30 -8.95 -3.11
N LYS A 49 0.04 -8.30 -4.21
CA LYS A 49 1.41 -8.32 -4.71
C LYS A 49 2.37 -7.68 -3.70
N ILE A 50 1.97 -6.56 -3.14
CA ILE A 50 2.80 -5.87 -2.16
C ILE A 50 2.91 -6.70 -0.88
N ALA A 51 1.81 -7.25 -0.41
CA ALA A 51 1.81 -8.06 0.80
C ALA A 51 2.70 -9.29 0.63
N THR A 52 2.63 -9.93 -0.52
CA THR A 52 3.48 -11.09 -0.79
C THR A 52 4.96 -10.71 -0.79
N TYR A 53 5.28 -9.59 -1.42
CA TYR A 53 6.66 -9.12 -1.47
C TYR A 53 7.20 -8.83 -0.08
N LEU A 54 6.39 -8.21 0.76
CA LEU A 54 6.81 -7.83 2.11
C LEU A 54 6.55 -8.92 3.14
N GLU A 55 5.92 -10.02 2.72
CA GLU A 55 5.59 -11.14 3.61
C GLU A 55 4.77 -10.69 4.80
N CYS A 56 3.71 -9.95 4.51
CA CYS A 56 2.84 -9.43 5.56
C CYS A 56 1.39 -9.53 5.11
N GLY A 57 0.48 -9.14 5.98
CA GLY A 57 -0.93 -9.13 5.65
C GLY A 57 -1.33 -7.81 5.02
N ILE A 58 -2.52 -7.79 4.40
CA ILE A 58 -3.02 -6.57 3.79
C ILE A 58 -3.29 -5.50 4.85
N ASP A 59 -3.65 -5.91 6.04
CA ASP A 59 -3.90 -4.99 7.15
C ASP A 59 -2.62 -4.30 7.62
N ASP A 60 -1.45 -4.81 7.23
CA ASP A 60 -0.18 -4.15 7.50
C ASP A 60 0.18 -3.13 6.43
N ILE A 61 -0.59 -3.10 5.34
CA ILE A 61 -0.31 -2.23 4.21
C ILE A 61 -1.23 -1.04 4.19
N CYS A 62 -2.52 -1.27 4.34
CA CYS A 62 -3.49 -0.20 4.24
C CYS A 62 -4.44 -0.23 5.41
N GLU A 63 -5.05 0.90 5.62
CA GLU A 63 -6.00 1.08 6.70
C GLU A 63 -7.14 1.90 6.16
N PHE A 64 -8.35 1.59 6.57
CA PHE A 64 -9.46 2.45 6.22
C PHE A 64 -10.42 2.54 7.38
N LYS A 65 -11.15 3.65 7.40
CA LYS A 65 -12.17 3.88 8.39
C LYS A 65 -13.44 4.34 7.70
N ALA A 66 -14.55 3.87 8.18
CA ALA A 66 -15.81 4.43 7.75
C ALA A 66 -15.87 5.86 8.28
N THR A 67 -16.11 6.82 7.40
CA THR A 67 -16.21 8.21 7.82
C THR A 67 -17.56 8.49 8.43
N GLU A 68 -18.49 7.61 8.24
CA GLU A 68 -19.86 7.84 8.60
C GLU A 68 -20.45 6.59 9.16
N ARG A 69 -21.29 6.74 10.13
CA ARG A 69 -22.04 5.63 10.65
C ARG A 69 -23.49 5.77 10.29
N ILE A 70 -24.09 4.70 10.07
CA ILE A 70 -25.50 4.71 9.73
C ILE A 70 -26.32 4.26 10.90
#